data_faa20170fc437ff28316cd3df675cb95
#
_entry.id   faa20170fc437ff28316cd3df675cb95
#
_cell.length_a   1.000
_cell.length_b   1.000
_cell.length_c   1.000
_cell.angle_alpha   90.00
_cell.angle_beta   90.00
_cell.angle_gamma   90.00
#
_symmetry.space_group_name_H-M   'P 1'
#
loop_
_entity.id
_entity.type
_entity.pdbx_description
1 polymer ?
#
loop_
_entity_poly.entity_id
_entity_poly.type
_entity_poly.pdbx_seq_one_letter_code
_entity_poly.pdbx_strand_id
1 'polypeptide(L)'
;MSLTPVGLEHYLIVSAALFCLGTLGVILRRNLIVMYMSLELMLNAANLALVAFSHFKNNLDGQVMVFFIITVAAAEVAVGLALIVALYRKRQTAHVEDLTTMKL
;
A
#
# COMPACT_ATOMS: atom_id res chain seq x y z
N MET A 1 -37.31 -1.64 -3.30
CA MET A 1 -36.08 -1.32 -2.55
C MET A 1 -35.19 -0.41 -3.39
N SER A 2 -35.15 0.85 -3.06
CA SER A 2 -34.30 1.77 -3.80
C SER A 2 -32.87 1.58 -3.33
N LEU A 3 -32.05 1.01 -4.20
CA LEU A 3 -30.61 0.94 -3.92
C LEU A 3 -30.06 2.35 -4.01
N THR A 4 -29.50 2.85 -2.91
CA THR A 4 -28.80 4.13 -2.96
C THR A 4 -27.61 4.00 -3.89
N PRO A 5 -27.42 4.93 -4.84
CA PRO A 5 -26.26 4.87 -5.71
C PRO A 5 -24.97 4.97 -4.89
N VAL A 6 -23.93 4.30 -5.37
CA VAL A 6 -22.63 4.34 -4.72
C VAL A 6 -22.09 5.77 -4.83
N GLY A 7 -21.82 6.38 -3.68
CA GLY A 7 -21.34 7.75 -3.60
C GLY A 7 -19.89 7.82 -3.14
N LEU A 8 -19.38 9.04 -3.05
CA LEU A 8 -18.03 9.29 -2.60
C LEU A 8 -17.75 8.69 -1.22
N GLU A 9 -18.72 8.80 -0.31
CA GLU A 9 -18.53 8.29 1.05
C GLU A 9 -18.30 6.78 1.08
N HIS A 10 -18.90 6.03 0.16
CA HIS A 10 -18.71 4.58 0.11
C HIS A 10 -17.25 4.24 -0.24
N TYR A 11 -16.69 4.95 -1.21
CA TYR A 11 -15.29 4.76 -1.59
C TYR A 11 -14.34 5.17 -0.47
N LEU A 12 -14.66 6.26 0.22
CA LEU A 12 -13.83 6.72 1.33
C LEU A 12 -13.86 5.75 2.51
N ILE A 13 -15.00 5.13 2.79
CA ILE A 13 -15.11 4.12 3.85
C ILE A 13 -14.24 2.92 3.51
N VAL A 14 -14.31 2.42 2.28
CA VAL A 14 -13.49 1.30 1.84
C VAL A 14 -12.01 1.67 1.90
N SER A 15 -11.67 2.86 1.42
CA SER A 15 -10.29 3.36 1.47
C SER A 15 -9.77 3.43 2.90
N ALA A 16 -10.57 3.96 3.82
CA ALA A 16 -10.19 4.04 5.23
C ALA A 16 -9.99 2.64 5.84
N ALA A 17 -10.89 1.70 5.52
CA ALA A 17 -10.77 0.32 6.00
C ALA A 17 -9.49 -0.34 5.51
N LEU A 18 -9.18 -0.18 4.22
CA LEU A 18 -7.96 -0.74 3.64
C LEU A 18 -6.71 -0.12 4.26
N PHE A 19 -6.72 1.20 4.47
CA PHE A 19 -5.60 1.88 5.10
C PHE A 19 -5.38 1.40 6.53
N CYS A 20 -6.46 1.22 7.28
CA CYS A 20 -6.38 0.70 8.65
C CYS A 20 -5.84 -0.72 8.67
N LEU A 21 -6.30 -1.59 7.76
CA LEU A 21 -5.78 -2.95 7.66
C LEU A 21 -4.29 -2.97 7.33
N GLY A 22 -3.87 -2.10 6.40
CA GLY A 22 -2.46 -1.97 6.06
C GLY A 22 -1.63 -1.51 7.25
N THR A 23 -2.13 -0.52 7.98
CA THR A 23 -1.46 -0.01 9.17
C THR A 23 -1.31 -1.10 10.22
N LEU A 24 -2.36 -1.88 10.46
CA LEU A 24 -2.29 -3.00 11.40
C LEU A 24 -1.27 -4.04 10.97
N GLY A 25 -1.21 -4.31 9.66
CA GLY A 25 -0.21 -5.25 9.14
C GLY A 25 1.21 -4.80 9.39
N VAL A 26 1.48 -3.50 9.21
CA VAL A 26 2.82 -2.94 9.48
C VAL A 26 3.17 -3.03 10.96
N ILE A 27 2.20 -2.72 11.82
CA ILE A 27 2.45 -2.66 13.27
C ILE A 27 2.57 -4.05 13.89
N LEU A 28 1.69 -4.98 13.47
CA LEU A 28 1.55 -6.27 14.14
C LEU A 28 2.49 -7.35 13.61
N ARG A 29 2.94 -7.23 12.38
CA ARG A 29 3.77 -8.26 11.75
C ARG A 29 5.22 -7.83 11.65
N ARG A 30 6.12 -8.78 11.93
CA ARG A 30 7.56 -8.52 11.86
C ARG A 30 8.22 -9.10 10.62
N ASN A 31 7.43 -9.80 9.80
CA ASN A 31 7.92 -10.34 8.54
C ASN A 31 8.02 -9.21 7.52
N LEU A 32 9.19 -9.03 6.92
CA LEU A 32 9.43 -7.95 5.97
C LEU A 32 8.50 -8.02 4.76
N ILE A 33 8.22 -9.22 4.28
CA ILE A 33 7.33 -9.38 3.12
C ILE A 33 5.93 -8.91 3.47
N VAL A 34 5.42 -9.28 4.65
CA VAL A 34 4.10 -8.86 5.11
C VAL A 34 4.07 -7.35 5.33
N MET A 35 5.10 -6.77 5.95
CA MET A 35 5.20 -5.33 6.14
C MET A 35 5.17 -4.59 4.80
N TYR A 36 5.90 -5.11 3.83
CA TYR A 36 5.97 -4.52 2.50
C TYR A 36 4.62 -4.57 1.80
N MET A 37 3.94 -5.73 1.85
CA MET A 37 2.60 -5.88 1.28
C MET A 37 1.60 -4.97 1.98
N SER A 38 1.74 -4.78 3.28
CA SER A 38 0.88 -3.89 4.06
C SER A 38 1.06 -2.43 3.64
N LEU A 39 2.28 -2.01 3.39
CA LEU A 39 2.55 -0.67 2.87
C LEU A 39 1.92 -0.48 1.49
N GLU A 40 1.99 -1.49 0.63
CA GLU A 40 1.34 -1.44 -0.68
C GLU A 40 -0.17 -1.32 -0.54
N LEU A 41 -0.77 -2.02 0.43
CA LEU A 41 -2.18 -1.90 0.71
C LEU A 41 -2.56 -0.48 1.14
N MET A 42 -1.72 0.15 1.97
CA MET A 42 -1.93 1.54 2.39
C MET A 42 -1.85 2.51 1.20
N LEU A 43 -0.90 2.30 0.30
CA LEU A 43 -0.78 3.11 -0.92
C LEU A 43 -2.00 2.93 -1.81
N ASN A 44 -2.48 1.71 -1.98
CA ASN A 44 -3.69 1.45 -2.75
C ASN A 44 -4.91 2.14 -2.14
N ALA A 45 -5.00 2.16 -0.82
CA ALA A 45 -6.08 2.86 -0.13
C ALA A 45 -6.05 4.36 -0.44
N ALA A 46 -4.87 4.97 -0.38
CA ALA A 46 -4.70 6.38 -0.71
C ALA A 46 -5.06 6.66 -2.17
N ASN A 47 -4.65 5.79 -3.08
CA ASN A 47 -4.95 5.92 -4.49
C ASN A 47 -6.45 5.81 -4.74
N LEU A 48 -7.13 4.89 -4.06
CA LEU A 48 -8.57 4.74 -4.18
C LEU A 48 -9.27 6.03 -3.76
N ALA A 49 -8.84 6.65 -2.67
CA ALA A 49 -9.39 7.92 -2.23
C ALA A 49 -9.17 9.03 -3.26
N LEU A 50 -7.97 9.12 -3.84
CA LEU A 50 -7.66 10.14 -4.85
C LEU A 50 -8.51 9.96 -6.10
N VAL A 51 -8.67 8.72 -6.57
CA VAL A 51 -9.49 8.44 -7.75
C VAL A 51 -10.95 8.79 -7.46
N ALA A 52 -11.45 8.42 -6.27
CA ALA A 52 -12.82 8.72 -5.88
C ALA A 52 -13.08 10.23 -5.85
N PHE A 53 -12.20 11.00 -5.22
CA PHE A 53 -12.34 12.45 -5.20
C PHE A 53 -12.32 13.03 -6.62
N SER A 54 -11.40 12.56 -7.44
CA SER A 54 -11.29 13.00 -8.82
C SER A 54 -12.57 12.74 -9.61
N HIS A 55 -13.11 11.53 -9.47
CA HIS A 55 -14.32 11.14 -10.18
C HIS A 55 -15.52 11.99 -9.76
N PHE A 56 -15.75 12.12 -8.45
CA PHE A 56 -16.93 12.83 -7.94
C PHE A 56 -16.82 14.35 -7.98
N LYS A 57 -15.63 14.88 -8.17
CA LYS A 57 -15.40 16.31 -8.35
C LYS A 57 -15.26 16.72 -9.84
N ASN A 58 -15.35 15.76 -10.75
CA ASN A 58 -15.16 15.97 -12.18
C ASN A 58 -13.82 16.64 -12.51
N ASN A 59 -12.78 16.27 -11.78
CA ASN A 59 -11.44 16.81 -11.93
C ASN A 59 -10.46 15.66 -12.17
N LEU A 60 -9.79 15.68 -13.31
CA LEU A 60 -8.88 14.59 -13.70
C LEU A 60 -7.49 14.68 -13.05
N ASP A 61 -7.20 15.77 -12.33
CA ASP A 61 -5.87 15.97 -11.74
C ASP A 61 -5.54 14.85 -10.74
N GLY A 62 -6.53 14.39 -9.96
CA GLY A 62 -6.32 13.30 -9.02
C GLY A 62 -5.99 11.99 -9.72
N GLN A 63 -6.60 11.73 -10.88
CA GLN A 63 -6.33 10.51 -11.64
C GLN A 63 -4.95 10.55 -12.28
N VAL A 64 -4.52 11.73 -12.76
CA VAL A 64 -3.16 11.89 -13.27
C VAL A 64 -2.14 11.64 -12.15
N MET A 65 -2.40 12.19 -10.96
CA MET A 65 -1.55 11.98 -9.80
C MET A 65 -1.45 10.49 -9.46
N VAL A 66 -2.57 9.78 -9.47
CA VAL A 66 -2.60 8.34 -9.21
C VAL A 66 -1.77 7.57 -10.23
N PHE A 67 -1.83 7.98 -11.50
CA PHE A 67 -1.02 7.35 -12.54
C PHE A 67 0.46 7.42 -12.20
N PHE A 68 0.94 8.59 -11.78
CA PHE A 68 2.33 8.74 -11.36
C PHE A 68 2.65 7.92 -10.11
N ILE A 69 1.74 7.90 -9.14
CA ILE A 69 1.94 7.13 -7.91
C ILE A 69 2.03 5.64 -8.21
N ILE A 70 1.17 5.13 -9.10
CA ILE A 70 1.21 3.72 -9.50
C ILE A 70 2.55 3.38 -10.16
N THR A 71 3.07 4.26 -11.00
CA THR A 71 4.35 4.05 -11.66
C THR A 71 5.48 3.98 -10.63
N VAL A 72 5.51 4.90 -9.69
CA VAL A 72 6.52 4.90 -8.62
C VAL A 72 6.35 3.67 -7.74
N ALA A 73 5.11 3.33 -7.38
CA ALA A 73 4.84 2.16 -6.55
C ALA A 73 5.31 0.86 -7.22
N ALA A 74 5.10 0.74 -8.54
CA ALA A 74 5.56 -0.44 -9.27
C ALA A 74 7.08 -0.55 -9.24
N ALA A 75 7.78 0.57 -9.39
CA ALA A 75 9.24 0.58 -9.29
C ALA A 75 9.71 0.21 -7.88
N GLU A 76 9.03 0.73 -6.85
CA GLU A 76 9.34 0.40 -5.46
C GLU A 76 9.12 -1.08 -5.17
N VAL A 77 8.05 -1.67 -5.70
CA VAL A 77 7.78 -3.10 -5.54
C VAL A 77 8.92 -3.91 -6.12
N ALA A 78 9.35 -3.60 -7.33
CA ALA A 78 10.42 -4.34 -7.99
C ALA A 78 11.73 -4.26 -7.19
N VAL A 79 12.12 -3.06 -6.80
CA VAL A 79 13.37 -2.85 -6.04
C VAL A 79 13.24 -3.45 -4.64
N GLY A 80 12.13 -3.21 -3.97
CA GLY A 80 11.92 -3.70 -2.60
C GLY A 80 11.91 -5.22 -2.52
N LEU A 81 11.21 -5.88 -3.43
CA LEU A 81 11.19 -7.34 -3.47
C LEU A 81 12.56 -7.91 -3.79
N ALA A 82 13.29 -7.27 -4.71
CA ALA A 82 14.64 -7.70 -5.04
C ALA A 82 15.56 -7.64 -3.81
N LEU A 83 15.46 -6.56 -3.04
CA LEU A 83 16.24 -6.41 -1.82
C LEU A 83 15.85 -7.44 -0.76
N ILE A 84 14.56 -7.69 -0.58
CA ILE A 84 14.06 -8.67 0.39
C ILE A 84 14.55 -10.07 0.00
N VAL A 85 14.46 -10.43 -1.27
CA VAL A 85 14.95 -11.72 -1.75
C VAL A 85 16.44 -11.86 -1.54
N ALA A 86 17.20 -10.81 -1.83
CA ALA A 86 18.64 -10.83 -1.62
C ALA A 86 19.00 -11.03 -0.14
N LEU A 87 18.31 -10.32 0.74
CA LEU A 87 18.51 -10.46 2.19
C LEU A 87 18.11 -11.85 2.66
N TYR A 88 17.00 -12.38 2.17
CA TYR A 88 16.57 -13.72 2.53
C TYR A 88 17.60 -14.77 2.13
N ARG A 89 18.15 -14.68 0.92
CA ARG A 89 19.16 -15.61 0.45
C ARG A 89 20.42 -15.55 1.30
N LYS A 90 20.76 -14.38 1.78
CA LYS A 90 21.95 -14.19 2.60
C LYS A 90 21.75 -14.65 4.04
N ARG A 91 20.58 -14.36 4.63
CA ARG A 91 20.29 -14.63 6.03
C ARG A 91 19.28 -15.77 6.26
N GLN A 92 18.58 -16.16 5.20
CA GLN A 92 17.50 -17.16 5.26
C GLN A 92 16.42 -16.74 6.25
N THR A 93 16.15 -15.42 6.35
CA THR A 93 15.13 -14.87 7.24
C THR A 93 14.59 -13.59 6.66
N ALA A 94 13.28 -13.35 6.90
CA ALA A 94 12.62 -12.10 6.53
C ALA A 94 12.18 -11.29 7.76
N HIS A 95 12.63 -11.68 8.96
CA HIS A 95 12.27 -10.98 10.20
C HIS A 95 13.16 -9.76 10.42
N VAL A 96 12.53 -8.67 10.86
CA VAL A 96 13.22 -7.40 11.09
C VAL A 96 14.31 -7.54 12.15
N GLU A 97 14.06 -8.32 13.20
CA GLU A 97 15.03 -8.54 14.27
C GLU A 97 16.35 -9.08 13.75
N ASP A 98 16.27 -9.95 12.75
CA ASP A 98 17.47 -10.59 12.21
C ASP A 98 18.31 -9.62 11.37
N LEU A 99 17.69 -8.57 10.85
CA LEU A 99 18.39 -7.54 10.08
C LEU A 99 19.25 -6.64 10.97
N THR A 100 18.88 -6.48 12.23
CA THR A 100 19.64 -5.62 13.14
C THR A 100 21.04 -6.19 13.40
N THR A 101 21.22 -7.50 13.28
CA THR A 101 22.54 -8.13 13.46
C THR A 101 23.50 -7.81 12.30
N MET A 102 23.00 -7.32 11.19
CA MET A 102 23.81 -6.96 10.04
C MET A 102 24.57 -5.66 10.20
N LYS A 103 24.31 -4.92 11.26
CA LYS A 103 24.98 -3.64 11.54
C LYS A 103 26.39 -3.79 12.13
N LEU A 104 26.82 -4.96 12.35
CA LEU A 104 28.14 -5.22 12.93
C LEU A 104 29.30 -4.91 12.00
#